data_19a22a837956166f6f04f7279d56ab7f
#
_entry.id   19a22a837956166f6f04f7279d56ab7f
#
_cell.length_a   1.000
_cell.length_b   1.000
_cell.length_c   1.000
_cell.angle_alpha   90.00
_cell.angle_beta   90.00
_cell.angle_gamma   90.00
#
_symmetry.space_group_name_H-M   'P 1'
#
loop_
_entity.id
_entity.type
_entity.pdbx_description
1 polymer ?
#
loop_
_entity_poly.entity_id
_entity_poly.type
_entity_poly.pdbx_seq_one_letter_code
_entity_poly.pdbx_strand_id
1 'polypeptide(L)'
;MSRDRHRPRTGVLGWLWRLFVLLVIWLLGVTAWIVWVGERDQAAKADAIIVLGAAAYDAKPSPVFEERIRHGLDLYEARYAPLLIFTGGYGGTGARFSESQVARRYALKHGVPDDAILIEPLRAIPCRTWLKPSG
;
A
#
# COMPACT_ATOMS: atom_id res chain seq x y z
N MET A 1 54.14 49.97 -5.47
CA MET A 1 52.66 49.91 -5.23
C MET A 1 52.23 48.49 -5.58
N SER A 2 52.34 47.57 -4.62
CA SER A 2 52.01 46.15 -4.78
C SER A 2 50.52 45.97 -4.46
N ARG A 3 49.73 45.61 -5.42
CA ARG A 3 48.32 45.20 -5.22
C ARG A 3 48.29 43.75 -4.85
N ASP A 4 48.25 43.46 -3.55
CA ASP A 4 47.93 42.12 -3.02
C ASP A 4 46.52 41.74 -3.46
N ARG A 5 46.44 40.87 -4.49
CA ARG A 5 45.21 40.18 -4.83
C ARG A 5 44.94 39.11 -3.79
N HIS A 6 44.08 39.43 -2.80
CA HIS A 6 43.48 38.44 -1.97
C HIS A 6 42.67 37.49 -2.86
N ARG A 7 43.26 36.37 -3.21
CA ARG A 7 42.51 35.22 -3.73
C ARG A 7 41.67 34.67 -2.57
N PRO A 8 40.34 34.65 -2.65
CA PRO A 8 39.55 33.96 -1.65
C PRO A 8 39.94 32.49 -1.69
N ARG A 9 40.61 32.02 -0.64
CA ARG A 9 40.78 30.59 -0.38
C ARG A 9 39.38 30.04 -0.07
N THR A 10 38.65 29.66 -1.14
CA THR A 10 37.50 28.79 -0.96
C THR A 10 38.02 27.45 -0.50
N GLY A 11 38.26 27.35 0.79
CA GLY A 11 38.79 26.16 1.41
C GLY A 11 37.84 24.98 1.14
N VAL A 12 38.37 23.78 1.23
CA VAL A 12 37.65 22.49 1.15
C VAL A 12 36.31 22.54 1.90
N LEU A 13 36.26 23.29 3.00
CA LEU A 13 35.04 23.50 3.79
C LEU A 13 33.93 24.25 3.02
N GLY A 14 34.27 25.25 2.21
CA GLY A 14 33.27 25.96 1.39
C GLY A 14 32.74 25.08 0.24
N TRP A 15 33.57 24.19 -0.28
CA TRP A 15 33.17 23.23 -1.30
C TRP A 15 32.26 22.14 -0.71
N LEU A 16 32.60 21.61 0.47
CA LEU A 16 31.77 20.68 1.23
C LEU A 16 30.42 21.29 1.61
N TRP A 17 30.40 22.55 2.01
CA TRP A 17 29.15 23.26 2.31
C TRP A 17 28.25 23.38 1.07
N ARG A 18 28.81 23.67 -0.09
CA ARG A 18 28.03 23.73 -1.35
C ARG A 18 27.48 22.36 -1.73
N LEU A 19 28.27 21.30 -1.60
CA LEU A 19 27.79 19.94 -1.83
C LEU A 19 26.68 19.56 -0.86
N PHE A 20 26.79 19.91 0.39
CA PHE A 20 25.76 19.67 1.40
C PHE A 20 24.45 20.40 1.06
N VAL A 21 24.54 21.66 0.68
CA VAL A 21 23.37 22.44 0.27
C VAL A 21 22.71 21.84 -0.97
N LEU A 22 23.48 21.44 -1.97
CA LEU A 22 22.96 20.78 -3.17
C LEU A 22 22.27 19.46 -2.83
N LEU A 23 22.86 18.66 -1.91
CA LEU A 23 22.27 17.41 -1.46
C LEU A 23 20.91 17.65 -0.76
N VAL A 24 20.85 18.67 0.11
CA VAL A 24 19.60 19.02 0.82
C VAL A 24 18.53 19.48 -0.18
N ILE A 25 18.88 20.33 -1.14
CA ILE A 25 17.94 20.79 -2.18
C ILE A 25 17.45 19.60 -3.01
N TRP A 26 18.34 18.70 -3.37
CA TRP A 26 17.99 17.49 -4.13
C TRP A 26 17.03 16.58 -3.34
N LEU A 27 17.31 16.33 -2.04
CA LEU A 27 16.44 15.55 -1.17
C LEU A 27 15.05 16.19 -1.02
N LEU A 28 15.00 17.51 -0.82
CA LEU A 28 13.72 18.24 -0.75
C LEU A 28 12.95 18.14 -2.06
N GLY A 29 13.63 18.26 -3.20
CA GLY A 29 13.02 18.11 -4.52
C GLY A 29 12.42 16.71 -4.73
N VAL A 30 13.18 15.67 -4.38
CA VAL A 30 12.71 14.27 -4.48
C VAL A 30 11.53 14.03 -3.54
N THR A 31 11.59 14.51 -2.30
CA THR A 31 10.49 14.38 -1.34
C THR A 31 9.23 15.08 -1.84
N ALA A 32 9.34 16.31 -2.32
CA ALA A 32 8.22 17.04 -2.91
C ALA A 32 7.63 16.31 -4.12
N TRP A 33 8.48 15.74 -4.97
CA TRP A 33 8.03 14.93 -6.10
C TRP A 33 7.25 13.69 -5.67
N ILE A 34 7.76 12.95 -4.67
CA ILE A 34 7.09 11.75 -4.13
C ILE A 34 5.72 12.11 -3.56
N VAL A 35 5.64 13.17 -2.75
CA VAL A 35 4.38 13.65 -2.18
C VAL A 35 3.41 14.04 -3.30
N TRP A 36 3.87 14.81 -4.27
CA TRP A 36 3.02 15.26 -5.38
C TRP A 36 2.48 14.12 -6.25
N VAL A 37 3.30 13.08 -6.51
CA VAL A 37 2.86 11.88 -7.23
C VAL A 37 1.96 11.02 -6.35
N GLY A 38 2.28 10.91 -5.05
CA GLY A 38 1.49 10.10 -4.10
C GLY A 38 0.10 10.66 -3.82
N GLU A 39 -0.09 11.98 -3.93
CA GLU A 39 -1.41 12.62 -3.78
C GLU A 39 -2.29 12.50 -5.04
N ARG A 40 -1.73 12.09 -6.16
CA ARG A 40 -2.51 11.82 -7.36
C ARG A 40 -3.20 10.48 -7.23
N ASP A 41 -4.43 10.51 -6.78
CA ASP A 41 -5.31 9.35 -6.84
C ASP A 41 -5.59 9.03 -8.32
N GLN A 42 -4.99 7.94 -8.81
CA GLN A 42 -5.17 7.47 -10.18
C GLN A 42 -6.19 6.34 -10.25
N ALA A 43 -7.13 6.33 -9.32
CA ALA A 43 -8.20 5.36 -9.34
C ALA A 43 -9.00 5.48 -10.64
N ALA A 44 -9.05 4.40 -11.39
CA ALA A 44 -9.82 4.29 -12.62
C ALA A 44 -10.96 3.28 -12.44
N LYS A 45 -12.02 3.41 -13.25
CA LYS A 45 -13.09 2.44 -13.24
C LYS A 45 -12.55 1.05 -13.56
N ALA A 46 -12.93 0.08 -12.77
CA ALA A 46 -12.49 -1.31 -12.85
C ALA A 46 -13.69 -2.25 -12.68
N ASP A 47 -13.50 -3.52 -12.97
CA ASP A 47 -14.54 -4.54 -12.80
C ASP A 47 -14.64 -5.01 -11.34
N ALA A 48 -13.56 -4.92 -10.59
CA ALA A 48 -13.51 -5.29 -9.18
C ALA A 48 -12.43 -4.52 -8.42
N ILE A 49 -12.66 -4.32 -7.12
CA ILE A 49 -11.68 -3.80 -6.17
C ILE A 49 -11.17 -4.98 -5.34
N ILE A 50 -9.86 -5.23 -5.38
CA ILE A 50 -9.24 -6.29 -4.60
C ILE A 50 -8.56 -5.69 -3.38
N VAL A 51 -9.02 -6.06 -2.20
CA VAL A 51 -8.42 -5.67 -0.92
C VAL A 51 -7.59 -6.83 -0.38
N LEU A 52 -6.29 -6.63 -0.34
CA LEU A 52 -5.34 -7.63 0.16
C LEU A 52 -5.33 -7.66 1.68
N GLY A 53 -5.37 -8.86 2.26
CA GLY A 53 -5.24 -9.08 3.70
C GLY A 53 -3.95 -8.51 4.28
N ALA A 54 -4.00 -8.12 5.55
CA ALA A 54 -2.85 -7.55 6.27
C ALA A 54 -2.98 -7.76 7.77
N ALA A 55 -3.00 -8.98 8.21
CA ALA A 55 -3.19 -9.43 9.58
C ALA A 55 -4.55 -9.06 10.21
N ALA A 56 -5.15 -10.02 10.85
CA ALA A 56 -6.32 -9.85 11.68
C ALA A 56 -6.03 -10.45 13.08
N TYR A 57 -6.51 -9.77 14.10
CA TYR A 57 -6.45 -10.26 15.48
C TYR A 57 -7.78 -10.95 15.81
N ASP A 58 -7.85 -12.26 15.56
CA ASP A 58 -9.04 -13.09 15.70
C ASP A 58 -10.24 -12.55 14.87
N ALA A 59 -11.15 -11.84 15.49
CA ALA A 59 -12.36 -11.30 14.83
C ALA A 59 -12.28 -9.82 14.43
N LYS A 60 -11.14 -9.15 14.70
CA LYS A 60 -10.95 -7.72 14.42
C LYS A 60 -9.82 -7.52 13.42
N PRO A 61 -9.99 -6.63 12.42
CA PRO A 61 -8.88 -6.27 11.55
C PRO A 61 -7.81 -5.51 12.33
N SER A 62 -6.54 -5.66 11.96
CA SER A 62 -5.48 -4.79 12.45
C SER A 62 -5.72 -3.35 11.96
N PRO A 63 -5.17 -2.31 12.63
CA PRO A 63 -5.36 -0.92 12.20
C PRO A 63 -4.98 -0.68 10.73
N VAL A 64 -3.90 -1.31 10.27
CA VAL A 64 -3.47 -1.22 8.86
C VAL A 64 -4.45 -1.91 7.92
N PHE A 65 -5.01 -3.04 8.35
CA PHE A 65 -5.99 -3.78 7.56
C PHE A 65 -7.33 -3.05 7.51
N GLU A 66 -7.74 -2.45 8.61
CA GLU A 66 -8.94 -1.64 8.70
C GLU A 66 -8.91 -0.45 7.72
N GLU A 67 -7.78 0.27 7.67
CA GLU A 67 -7.61 1.37 6.72
C GLU A 67 -7.67 0.89 5.25
N ARG A 68 -7.09 -0.27 4.94
CA ARG A 68 -7.20 -0.85 3.60
C ARG A 68 -8.64 -1.21 3.23
N ILE A 69 -9.38 -1.80 4.17
CA ILE A 69 -10.79 -2.13 3.96
C ILE A 69 -11.58 -0.84 3.76
N ARG A 70 -11.37 0.17 4.60
CA ARG A 70 -12.04 1.47 4.51
C ARG A 70 -11.81 2.13 3.15
N HIS A 71 -10.56 2.21 2.71
CA HIS A 71 -10.24 2.76 1.39
C HIS A 71 -10.91 1.97 0.25
N GLY A 72 -10.95 0.63 0.36
CA GLY A 72 -11.70 -0.21 -0.59
C GLY A 72 -13.20 0.10 -0.61
N LEU A 73 -13.79 0.37 0.56
CA LEU A 73 -15.20 0.76 0.68
C LEU A 73 -15.45 2.15 0.06
N ASP A 74 -14.56 3.12 0.32
CA ASP A 74 -14.65 4.47 -0.26
C ASP A 74 -14.65 4.42 -1.80
N LEU A 75 -13.78 3.58 -2.38
CA LEU A 75 -13.74 3.36 -3.82
C LEU A 75 -15.02 2.67 -4.35
N TYR A 76 -15.58 1.74 -3.58
CA TYR A 76 -16.84 1.09 -3.93
C TYR A 76 -18.00 2.08 -3.89
N GLU A 77 -18.12 2.90 -2.84
CA GLU A 77 -19.15 3.95 -2.73
C GLU A 77 -19.02 5.00 -3.84
N ALA A 78 -17.78 5.34 -4.22
CA ALA A 78 -17.49 6.22 -5.35
C ALA A 78 -17.75 5.55 -6.72
N ARG A 79 -18.22 4.31 -6.75
CA ARG A 79 -18.56 3.53 -7.94
C ARG A 79 -17.41 3.33 -8.93
N TYR A 80 -16.21 3.15 -8.41
CA TYR A 80 -15.07 2.75 -9.24
C TYR A 80 -15.18 1.30 -9.71
N ALA A 81 -15.79 0.42 -8.91
CA ALA A 81 -16.11 -0.94 -9.31
C ALA A 81 -17.37 -1.46 -8.61
N PRO A 82 -18.11 -2.38 -9.23
CA PRO A 82 -19.33 -2.95 -8.68
C PRO A 82 -19.05 -4.10 -7.68
N LEU A 83 -17.82 -4.59 -7.62
CA LEU A 83 -17.46 -5.80 -6.88
C LEU A 83 -16.28 -5.56 -5.95
N LEU A 84 -16.38 -6.06 -4.71
CA LEU A 84 -15.33 -6.08 -3.71
C LEU A 84 -14.82 -7.51 -3.52
N ILE A 85 -13.53 -7.73 -3.65
CA ILE A 85 -12.88 -9.02 -3.44
C ILE A 85 -11.94 -8.90 -2.26
N PHE A 86 -12.19 -9.65 -1.21
CA PHE A 86 -11.29 -9.73 -0.05
C PHE A 86 -10.45 -11.00 -0.12
N THR A 87 -9.12 -10.82 -0.10
CA THR A 87 -8.18 -11.94 -0.04
C THR A 87 -7.50 -11.96 1.32
N GLY A 88 -7.08 -13.12 1.75
CA GLY A 88 -6.36 -13.28 3.00
C GLY A 88 -6.66 -14.62 3.66
N GLY A 89 -5.62 -15.21 4.22
CA GLY A 89 -5.67 -16.49 4.89
C GLY A 89 -5.92 -16.39 6.39
N TYR A 90 -5.62 -17.46 7.09
CA TYR A 90 -5.65 -17.50 8.54
C TYR A 90 -4.35 -16.86 9.07
N GLY A 91 -4.46 -15.80 9.85
CA GLY A 91 -3.35 -15.01 10.39
C GLY A 91 -2.64 -15.67 11.59
N GLY A 92 -2.17 -16.90 11.45
CA GLY A 92 -1.40 -17.60 12.48
C GLY A 92 -2.06 -18.87 13.02
N THR A 93 -1.29 -19.63 13.82
CA THR A 93 -1.75 -20.86 14.48
C THR A 93 -2.82 -20.51 15.54
N GLY A 94 -4.07 -20.87 15.26
CA GLY A 94 -5.19 -20.68 16.18
C GLY A 94 -6.19 -19.58 15.81
N ALA A 95 -6.00 -18.87 14.71
CA ALA A 95 -7.01 -17.93 14.21
C ALA A 95 -8.30 -18.67 13.82
N ARG A 96 -9.42 -18.26 14.41
CA ARG A 96 -10.75 -18.85 14.12
C ARG A 96 -11.32 -18.34 12.81
N PHE A 97 -10.91 -17.15 12.38
CA PHE A 97 -11.42 -16.50 11.19
C PHE A 97 -10.26 -16.17 10.24
N SER A 98 -10.52 -16.30 8.95
CA SER A 98 -9.58 -15.80 7.93
C SER A 98 -9.69 -14.29 7.84
N GLU A 99 -8.63 -13.65 7.37
CA GLU A 99 -8.61 -12.20 7.12
C GLU A 99 -9.72 -11.79 6.16
N SER A 100 -9.96 -12.57 5.11
CA SER A 100 -11.05 -12.36 4.17
C SER A 100 -12.43 -12.41 4.82
N GLN A 101 -12.65 -13.32 5.78
CA GLN A 101 -13.91 -13.39 6.55
C GLN A 101 -14.09 -12.19 7.48
N VAL A 102 -13.00 -11.71 8.09
CA VAL A 102 -13.01 -10.52 8.95
C VAL A 102 -13.35 -9.28 8.11
N ALA A 103 -12.72 -9.13 6.94
CA ALA A 103 -12.99 -8.03 6.02
C ALA A 103 -14.44 -8.04 5.51
N ARG A 104 -14.96 -9.20 5.10
CA ARG A 104 -16.38 -9.32 4.70
C ARG A 104 -17.31 -8.87 5.82
N ARG A 105 -17.07 -9.33 7.05
CA ARG A 105 -17.89 -8.92 8.20
C ARG A 105 -17.84 -7.42 8.46
N TYR A 106 -16.69 -6.81 8.26
CA TYR A 106 -16.52 -5.36 8.37
C TYR A 106 -17.30 -4.62 7.26
N ALA A 107 -17.20 -5.06 6.02
CA ALA A 107 -17.91 -4.47 4.88
C ALA A 107 -19.44 -4.55 5.01
N LEU A 108 -19.96 -5.70 5.48
CA LEU A 108 -21.39 -5.86 5.74
C LEU A 108 -21.90 -4.90 6.81
N LYS A 109 -21.11 -4.63 7.86
CA LYS A 109 -21.47 -3.63 8.88
C LYS A 109 -21.54 -2.20 8.33
N HIS A 110 -20.80 -1.92 7.26
CA HIS A 110 -20.80 -0.61 6.59
C HIS A 110 -21.80 -0.53 5.43
N GLY A 111 -22.70 -1.51 5.31
CA GLY A 111 -23.84 -1.45 4.39
C GLY A 111 -23.55 -1.94 2.97
N VAL A 112 -22.41 -2.57 2.73
CA VAL A 112 -22.15 -3.21 1.42
C VAL A 112 -23.01 -4.48 1.31
N PRO A 113 -23.77 -4.67 0.24
CA PRO A 113 -24.57 -5.87 0.04
C PRO A 113 -23.69 -7.11 -0.15
N ASP A 114 -24.15 -8.24 0.34
CA ASP A 114 -23.39 -9.49 0.34
C ASP A 114 -23.07 -10.04 -1.06
N ASP A 115 -23.95 -9.78 -2.01
CA ASP A 115 -23.80 -10.14 -3.42
C ASP A 115 -22.69 -9.36 -4.15
N ALA A 116 -22.31 -8.19 -3.61
CA ALA A 116 -21.20 -7.40 -4.11
C ALA A 116 -19.84 -7.78 -3.46
N ILE A 117 -19.83 -8.73 -2.51
CA ILE A 117 -18.62 -9.13 -1.79
C ILE A 117 -18.22 -10.56 -2.16
N LEU A 118 -17.03 -10.72 -2.72
CA LEU A 118 -16.40 -12.01 -2.89
C LEU A 118 -15.27 -12.17 -1.88
N ILE A 119 -15.20 -13.34 -1.27
CA ILE A 119 -14.06 -13.76 -0.46
C ILE A 119 -13.35 -14.91 -1.15
N GLU A 120 -12.03 -14.80 -1.28
CA GLU A 120 -11.23 -15.93 -1.68
C GLU A 120 -10.87 -16.73 -0.44
N PRO A 121 -11.49 -17.90 -0.22
CA PRO A 121 -10.98 -18.82 0.77
C PRO A 121 -9.65 -19.34 0.20
N LEU A 122 -8.52 -18.89 0.73
CA LEU A 122 -7.25 -19.57 0.52
C LEU A 122 -7.37 -20.99 1.10
N ARG A 123 -8.05 -21.86 0.37
CA ARG A 123 -7.74 -23.28 0.45
C ARG A 123 -6.27 -23.33 0.05
N ALA A 124 -5.43 -23.75 0.98
CA ALA A 124 -4.11 -24.21 0.64
C ALA A 124 -4.30 -25.21 -0.51
N ILE A 125 -4.03 -24.78 -1.73
CA ILE A 125 -3.98 -25.67 -2.89
C ILE A 125 -2.80 -26.56 -2.54
N PRO A 126 -3.02 -27.85 -2.22
CA PRO A 126 -1.90 -28.73 -1.97
C PRO A 126 -1.10 -28.75 -3.28
N CYS A 127 0.18 -28.37 -3.22
CA CYS A 127 1.11 -28.30 -4.35
C CYS A 127 1.21 -29.61 -5.16
N ARG A 128 0.46 -30.63 -4.81
CA ARG A 128 0.42 -31.94 -5.46
C ARG A 128 -0.36 -32.00 -6.77
N THR A 129 -1.19 -31.01 -7.08
CA THR A 129 -2.10 -31.12 -8.24
C THR A 129 -1.44 -30.72 -9.56
N TRP A 130 -0.27 -30.08 -9.53
CA TRP A 130 0.44 -29.64 -10.74
C TRP A 130 1.46 -30.64 -11.30
N LEU A 131 1.68 -31.76 -10.62
CA LEU A 131 2.63 -32.82 -11.06
C LEU A 131 1.93 -34.08 -11.48
N LYS A 132 0.81 -34.00 -12.20
CA LYS A 132 0.31 -35.19 -12.92
C LYS A 132 0.86 -35.13 -14.33
N PRO A 133 1.89 -35.92 -14.68
CA PRO A 133 2.27 -36.08 -16.06
C PRO A 133 1.12 -36.80 -16.76
N SER A 134 0.64 -36.23 -17.85
CA SER A 134 -0.25 -36.88 -18.79
C SER A 134 0.52 -38.03 -19.43
N GLY A 135 0.27 -39.22 -18.98
CA GLY A 135 0.60 -40.46 -19.69
C GLY A 135 -0.50 -40.76 -20.70
#